data_86e9073d22e892f3155139f1fb950ac2
#
_entry.id   86e9073d22e892f3155139f1fb950ac2
#
_cell.length_a   1.000
_cell.length_b   1.000
_cell.length_c   1.000
_cell.angle_alpha   90.00
_cell.angle_beta   90.00
_cell.angle_gamma   90.00
#
_symmetry.space_group_name_H-M   'P 1'
#
loop_
_entity.id
_entity.type
_entity.pdbx_description
1 polymer ?
#
loop_
_entity_poly.entity_id
_entity_poly.type
_entity_poly.pdbx_seq_one_letter_code
_entity_poly.pdbx_strand_id
1 'polypeptide(L)'
;RTQVGDVGLENLAKLRRLQHLPIGETRVTDAGMAHIAKLKRLVYLGLRGNKIGDAAMAHLAKLPKLTGLHLGETRLTDKGTIQLSALGQLQKIWLHDTRLTDASVPQLAQLTQLKSLYLHRTRLSVEGVRRLQKSLPKCRIFYRSATVPE
;
A
#
# COMPACT_ATOMS: atom_id res chain seq x y z
N ARG A 1 -15.61 -5.69 11.71
CA ARG A 1 -14.30 -5.91 12.38
C ARG A 1 -14.19 -7.38 12.74
N THR A 2 -13.30 -8.10 12.10
CA THR A 2 -13.01 -9.49 12.47
C THR A 2 -11.89 -9.54 13.52
N GLN A 3 -11.85 -10.62 14.32
CA GLN A 3 -10.81 -10.85 15.35
C GLN A 3 -9.52 -11.43 14.76
N VAL A 4 -9.38 -11.47 13.42
CA VAL A 4 -8.18 -12.01 12.76
C VAL A 4 -6.96 -11.18 13.16
N GLY A 5 -5.96 -11.85 13.71
CA GLY A 5 -4.65 -11.28 14.04
C GLY A 5 -3.54 -12.07 13.36
N ASP A 6 -2.29 -11.79 13.74
CA ASP A 6 -1.10 -12.39 13.11
C ASP A 6 -1.08 -13.91 13.19
N VAL A 7 -1.58 -14.51 14.29
CA VAL A 7 -1.73 -15.98 14.44
C VAL A 7 -2.69 -16.55 13.39
N GLY A 8 -3.77 -15.84 13.07
CA GLY A 8 -4.71 -16.26 12.01
C GLY A 8 -4.05 -16.29 10.63
N LEU A 9 -3.11 -15.37 10.39
CA LEU A 9 -2.36 -15.31 9.13
C LEU A 9 -1.43 -16.51 8.93
N GLU A 10 -0.93 -17.12 9.99
CA GLU A 10 -0.14 -18.36 9.89
C GLU A 10 -0.95 -19.49 9.22
N ASN A 11 -2.22 -19.63 9.60
CA ASN A 11 -3.12 -20.59 8.97
C ASN A 11 -3.48 -20.21 7.54
N LEU A 12 -3.77 -18.94 7.28
CA LEU A 12 -4.04 -18.46 5.92
C LEU A 12 -2.85 -18.67 4.97
N ALA A 13 -1.63 -18.61 5.46
CA ALA A 13 -0.42 -18.85 4.68
C ALA A 13 -0.33 -20.26 4.08
N LYS A 14 -1.13 -21.23 4.55
CA LYS A 14 -1.25 -22.58 3.98
C LYS A 14 -2.04 -22.59 2.67
N LEU A 15 -2.88 -21.56 2.44
CA LEU A 15 -3.72 -21.43 1.25
C LEU A 15 -2.91 -20.88 0.06
N ARG A 16 -1.96 -21.65 -0.45
CA ARG A 16 -0.97 -21.25 -1.47
C ARG A 16 -1.56 -20.77 -2.80
N ARG A 17 -2.85 -21.07 -3.06
CA ARG A 17 -3.56 -20.64 -4.27
C ARG A 17 -4.33 -19.33 -4.10
N LEU A 18 -4.33 -18.74 -2.91
CA LEU A 18 -5.06 -17.52 -2.61
C LEU A 18 -4.57 -16.36 -3.49
N GLN A 19 -5.51 -15.70 -4.15
CA GLN A 19 -5.24 -14.56 -5.04
C GLN A 19 -5.77 -13.24 -4.47
N HIS A 20 -6.82 -13.26 -3.67
CA HIS A 20 -7.47 -12.07 -3.12
C HIS A 20 -7.61 -12.23 -1.61
N LEU A 21 -7.05 -11.28 -0.86
CA LEU A 21 -7.07 -11.29 0.60
C LEU A 21 -7.45 -9.91 1.15
N PRO A 22 -8.75 -9.60 1.28
CA PRO A 22 -9.22 -8.38 1.93
C PRO A 22 -9.33 -8.59 3.45
N ILE A 23 -8.30 -8.19 4.20
CA ILE A 23 -8.24 -8.29 5.68
C ILE A 23 -8.08 -6.91 6.34
N GLY A 24 -8.76 -5.91 5.79
CA GLY A 24 -8.82 -4.58 6.40
C GLY A 24 -9.56 -4.58 7.74
N GLU A 25 -9.29 -3.59 8.58
CA GLU A 25 -9.93 -3.36 9.89
C GLU A 25 -9.87 -4.60 10.82
N THR A 26 -8.75 -5.29 10.81
CA THR A 26 -8.47 -6.44 11.66
C THR A 26 -7.40 -6.10 12.72
N ARG A 27 -6.83 -7.09 13.38
CA ARG A 27 -5.75 -6.92 14.37
C ARG A 27 -4.38 -7.29 13.83
N VAL A 28 -4.25 -7.34 12.51
CA VAL A 28 -3.01 -7.69 11.83
C VAL A 28 -1.98 -6.57 11.99
N THR A 29 -0.72 -6.94 12.20
CA THR A 29 0.41 -6.03 12.35
C THR A 29 1.53 -6.38 11.36
N ASP A 30 2.63 -5.63 11.39
CA ASP A 30 3.80 -5.88 10.57
C ASP A 30 4.35 -7.31 10.73
N ALA A 31 4.27 -7.88 11.94
CA ALA A 31 4.73 -9.23 12.22
C ALA A 31 4.00 -10.31 11.40
N GLY A 32 2.70 -10.12 11.17
CA GLY A 32 1.90 -11.03 10.35
C GLY A 32 2.28 -11.04 8.87
N MET A 33 2.96 -10.00 8.38
CA MET A 33 3.29 -9.87 6.96
C MET A 33 4.32 -10.91 6.48
N ALA A 34 5.11 -11.47 7.39
CA ALA A 34 5.99 -12.62 7.08
C ALA A 34 5.21 -13.85 6.60
N HIS A 35 4.00 -14.06 7.14
CA HIS A 35 3.11 -15.13 6.71
C HIS A 35 2.49 -14.82 5.34
N ILE A 36 2.04 -13.57 5.13
CA ILE A 36 1.49 -13.09 3.85
C ILE A 36 2.50 -13.22 2.71
N ALA A 37 3.77 -12.95 2.97
CA ALA A 37 4.85 -13.06 1.98
C ALA A 37 5.01 -14.47 1.38
N LYS A 38 4.43 -15.50 2.00
CA LYS A 38 4.41 -16.89 1.50
C LYS A 38 3.34 -17.12 0.43
N LEU A 39 2.35 -16.22 0.30
CA LEU A 39 1.22 -16.31 -0.63
C LEU A 39 1.58 -15.76 -2.01
N LYS A 40 2.47 -16.45 -2.73
CA LYS A 40 3.06 -16.00 -4.00
C LYS A 40 2.08 -15.80 -5.16
N ARG A 41 0.83 -16.21 -5.00
CA ARG A 41 -0.22 -16.02 -6.00
C ARG A 41 -1.13 -14.83 -5.72
N LEU A 42 -0.90 -14.06 -4.64
CA LEU A 42 -1.70 -12.88 -4.33
C LEU A 42 -1.61 -11.86 -5.47
N VAL A 43 -2.78 -11.45 -5.91
CA VAL A 43 -3.04 -10.39 -6.90
C VAL A 43 -3.57 -9.14 -6.21
N TYR A 44 -4.40 -9.32 -5.20
CA TYR A 44 -4.94 -8.24 -4.38
C TYR A 44 -4.76 -8.51 -2.89
N LEU A 45 -4.29 -7.47 -2.17
CA LEU A 45 -4.16 -7.48 -0.71
C LEU A 45 -4.76 -6.19 -0.12
N GLY A 46 -5.78 -6.34 0.73
CA GLY A 46 -6.42 -5.24 1.45
C GLY A 46 -6.02 -5.24 2.92
N LEU A 47 -5.29 -4.19 3.36
CA LEU A 47 -4.77 -4.03 4.72
C LEU A 47 -5.29 -2.74 5.40
N ARG A 48 -6.28 -2.08 4.81
CA ARG A 48 -6.81 -0.81 5.30
C ARG A 48 -7.11 -0.86 6.80
N GLY A 49 -6.76 0.22 7.52
CA GLY A 49 -7.12 0.40 8.93
C GLY A 49 -6.41 -0.54 9.91
N ASN A 50 -5.40 -1.30 9.45
CA ASN A 50 -4.59 -2.15 10.32
C ASN A 50 -3.37 -1.40 10.86
N LYS A 51 -2.75 -1.96 11.92
CA LYS A 51 -1.51 -1.42 12.51
C LYS A 51 -0.27 -1.79 11.68
N ILE A 52 -0.34 -1.53 10.38
CA ILE A 52 0.72 -1.80 9.40
C ILE A 52 1.58 -0.54 9.23
N GLY A 53 2.88 -0.70 9.27
CA GLY A 53 3.86 0.37 9.08
C GLY A 53 4.94 0.01 8.06
N ASP A 54 6.06 0.70 8.15
CA ASP A 54 7.14 0.58 7.15
C ASP A 54 7.81 -0.79 7.15
N ALA A 55 7.88 -1.46 8.32
CA ALA A 55 8.49 -2.78 8.45
C ALA A 55 7.79 -3.87 7.64
N ALA A 56 6.47 -3.74 7.45
CA ALA A 56 5.69 -4.65 6.62
C ALA A 56 6.12 -4.65 5.14
N MET A 57 6.60 -3.51 4.64
CA MET A 57 6.84 -3.31 3.21
C MET A 57 7.92 -4.23 2.65
N ALA A 58 8.95 -4.58 3.45
CA ALA A 58 9.97 -5.53 3.05
C ALA A 58 9.43 -6.95 2.81
N HIS A 59 8.36 -7.33 3.52
CA HIS A 59 7.66 -8.59 3.30
C HIS A 59 6.75 -8.54 2.07
N LEU A 60 6.01 -7.44 1.91
CA LEU A 60 5.09 -7.25 0.77
C LEU A 60 5.84 -7.14 -0.56
N ALA A 61 7.05 -6.56 -0.56
CA ALA A 61 7.91 -6.49 -1.74
C ALA A 61 8.26 -7.87 -2.34
N LYS A 62 8.08 -8.95 -1.58
CA LYS A 62 8.32 -10.34 -2.02
C LYS A 62 7.12 -10.98 -2.75
N LEU A 63 6.04 -10.24 -3.01
CA LEU A 63 4.82 -10.73 -3.66
C LEU A 63 4.85 -10.43 -5.17
N PRO A 64 5.24 -11.39 -6.03
CA PRO A 64 5.57 -11.13 -7.42
C PRO A 64 4.36 -10.84 -8.31
N LYS A 65 3.16 -11.20 -7.89
CA LYS A 65 1.93 -11.08 -8.68
C LYS A 65 0.97 -9.99 -8.17
N LEU A 66 1.38 -9.22 -7.15
CA LEU A 66 0.53 -8.23 -6.52
C LEU A 66 0.32 -7.03 -7.45
N THR A 67 -0.91 -6.83 -7.91
CA THR A 67 -1.31 -5.71 -8.77
C THR A 67 -2.20 -4.70 -8.06
N GLY A 68 -2.87 -5.09 -6.98
CA GLY A 68 -3.70 -4.22 -6.14
C GLY A 68 -3.30 -4.30 -4.68
N LEU A 69 -3.03 -3.12 -4.05
CA LEU A 69 -2.61 -3.04 -2.65
C LEU A 69 -3.33 -1.90 -1.93
N HIS A 70 -4.06 -2.22 -0.87
CA HIS A 70 -4.77 -1.23 -0.07
C HIS A 70 -4.08 -1.03 1.28
N LEU A 71 -3.39 0.11 1.44
CA LEU A 71 -2.68 0.53 2.65
C LEU A 71 -3.27 1.83 3.26
N GLY A 72 -4.47 2.21 2.87
CA GLY A 72 -5.13 3.38 3.46
C GLY A 72 -5.34 3.23 4.96
N GLU A 73 -5.31 4.34 5.71
CA GLU A 73 -5.50 4.36 7.16
C GLU A 73 -4.49 3.48 7.93
N THR A 74 -3.26 3.37 7.43
CA THR A 74 -2.17 2.65 8.07
C THR A 74 -1.10 3.61 8.60
N ARG A 75 -0.04 3.06 9.22
CA ARG A 75 1.08 3.85 9.77
C ARG A 75 2.24 4.03 8.80
N LEU A 76 2.00 3.80 7.50
CA LEU A 76 3.01 3.94 6.46
C LEU A 76 3.56 5.36 6.42
N THR A 77 4.88 5.48 6.30
CA THR A 77 5.60 6.73 6.10
C THR A 77 6.44 6.68 4.82
N ASP A 78 7.15 7.76 4.51
CA ASP A 78 8.03 7.83 3.33
C ASP A 78 9.11 6.72 3.31
N LYS A 79 9.56 6.27 4.48
CA LYS A 79 10.55 5.19 4.60
C LYS A 79 10.04 3.88 4.01
N GLY A 80 8.77 3.55 4.22
CA GLY A 80 8.17 2.32 3.69
C GLY A 80 8.04 2.34 2.17
N THR A 81 7.91 3.52 1.54
CA THR A 81 7.80 3.62 0.09
C THR A 81 9.05 3.17 -0.65
N ILE A 82 10.22 3.17 0.01
CA ILE A 82 11.47 2.66 -0.57
C ILE A 82 11.32 1.19 -0.95
N GLN A 83 10.78 0.37 -0.06
CA GLN A 83 10.54 -1.06 -0.32
C GLN A 83 9.35 -1.26 -1.26
N LEU A 84 8.34 -0.42 -1.18
CA LEU A 84 7.15 -0.48 -2.01
C LEU A 84 7.47 -0.28 -3.48
N SER A 85 8.48 0.52 -3.81
CA SER A 85 8.93 0.76 -5.19
C SER A 85 9.39 -0.52 -5.91
N ALA A 86 9.77 -1.58 -5.17
CA ALA A 86 10.11 -2.87 -5.74
C ALA A 86 8.89 -3.63 -6.35
N LEU A 87 7.67 -3.21 -6.02
CA LEU A 87 6.43 -3.79 -6.58
C LEU A 87 6.07 -3.15 -7.93
N GLY A 88 6.98 -3.20 -8.90
CA GLY A 88 6.83 -2.55 -10.20
C GLY A 88 5.61 -2.98 -11.03
N GLN A 89 4.99 -4.11 -10.71
CA GLN A 89 3.77 -4.61 -11.35
C GLN A 89 2.48 -4.04 -10.76
N LEU A 90 2.53 -3.22 -9.69
CA LEU A 90 1.33 -2.61 -9.11
C LEU A 90 0.59 -1.75 -10.14
N GLN A 91 -0.71 -1.96 -10.23
CA GLN A 91 -1.63 -1.21 -11.08
C GLN A 91 -2.55 -0.29 -10.28
N LYS A 92 -2.84 -0.65 -9.04
CA LYS A 92 -3.73 0.11 -8.17
C LYS A 92 -3.25 0.09 -6.73
N ILE A 93 -3.11 1.27 -6.15
CA ILE A 93 -2.69 1.41 -4.76
C ILE A 93 -3.48 2.50 -4.04
N TRP A 94 -3.93 2.19 -2.82
CA TRP A 94 -4.58 3.13 -1.92
C TRP A 94 -3.65 3.45 -0.77
N LEU A 95 -3.29 4.73 -0.64
CA LEU A 95 -2.38 5.29 0.36
C LEU A 95 -3.02 6.45 1.13
N HIS A 96 -4.35 6.62 1.00
CA HIS A 96 -5.07 7.69 1.69
C HIS A 96 -4.95 7.55 3.21
N ASP A 97 -5.02 8.68 3.93
CA ASP A 97 -4.91 8.71 5.40
C ASP A 97 -3.61 8.07 5.92
N THR A 98 -2.52 8.22 5.20
CA THR A 98 -1.18 7.81 5.63
C THR A 98 -0.31 9.04 5.93
N ARG A 99 0.92 8.81 6.44
CA ARG A 99 1.84 9.90 6.79
C ARG A 99 2.83 10.26 5.69
N LEU A 100 2.48 9.97 4.43
CA LEU A 100 3.32 10.27 3.28
C LEU A 100 3.45 11.77 3.04
N THR A 101 4.65 12.18 2.70
CA THR A 101 5.02 13.56 2.32
C THR A 101 5.62 13.58 0.91
N ASP A 102 6.07 14.74 0.45
CA ASP A 102 6.75 14.87 -0.84
C ASP A 102 8.04 14.06 -0.95
N ALA A 103 8.62 13.61 0.16
CA ALA A 103 9.77 12.72 0.17
C ALA A 103 9.47 11.33 -0.42
N SER A 104 8.20 10.92 -0.48
CA SER A 104 7.77 9.66 -1.13
C SER A 104 7.68 9.74 -2.65
N VAL A 105 7.66 10.94 -3.23
CA VAL A 105 7.43 11.14 -4.67
C VAL A 105 8.43 10.38 -5.55
N PRO A 106 9.74 10.40 -5.31
CA PRO A 106 10.70 9.69 -6.15
C PRO A 106 10.46 8.17 -6.19
N GLN A 107 10.05 7.56 -5.06
CA GLN A 107 9.79 6.14 -4.95
C GLN A 107 8.46 5.76 -5.62
N LEU A 108 7.40 6.53 -5.39
CA LEU A 108 6.10 6.31 -6.03
C LEU A 108 6.18 6.49 -7.55
N ALA A 109 7.02 7.40 -8.03
CA ALA A 109 7.25 7.63 -9.45
C ALA A 109 7.86 6.41 -10.20
N GLN A 110 8.48 5.47 -9.46
CA GLN A 110 9.04 4.24 -10.04
C GLN A 110 7.95 3.19 -10.35
N LEU A 111 6.75 3.35 -9.82
CA LEU A 111 5.63 2.43 -10.04
C LEU A 111 4.94 2.73 -11.38
N THR A 112 5.66 2.57 -12.47
CA THR A 112 5.26 3.00 -13.84
C THR A 112 4.06 2.24 -14.41
N GLN A 113 3.67 1.11 -13.82
CA GLN A 113 2.49 0.35 -14.21
C GLN A 113 1.20 0.81 -13.52
N LEU A 114 1.28 1.81 -12.64
CA LEU A 114 0.10 2.33 -11.93
C LEU A 114 -0.92 2.94 -12.90
N LYS A 115 -2.16 2.50 -12.73
CA LYS A 115 -3.36 3.04 -13.39
C LYS A 115 -4.16 3.94 -12.46
N SER A 116 -4.11 3.65 -11.15
CA SER A 116 -4.84 4.43 -10.14
C SER A 116 -4.05 4.51 -8.83
N LEU A 117 -3.93 5.73 -8.31
CA LEU A 117 -3.23 6.05 -7.08
C LEU A 117 -4.10 6.98 -6.21
N TYR A 118 -4.40 6.57 -4.97
CA TYR A 118 -5.27 7.30 -4.05
C TYR A 118 -4.47 7.88 -2.90
N LEU A 119 -4.39 9.22 -2.82
CA LEU A 119 -3.53 9.99 -1.91
C LEU A 119 -4.29 11.00 -1.04
N HIS A 120 -5.63 10.89 -0.94
CA HIS A 120 -6.37 11.86 -0.12
C HIS A 120 -5.93 11.82 1.32
N ARG A 121 -5.94 12.97 1.99
CA ARG A 121 -5.56 13.14 3.40
C ARG A 121 -4.17 12.56 3.72
N THR A 122 -3.24 12.68 2.77
CA THR A 122 -1.79 12.56 3.01
C THR A 122 -1.20 13.95 3.25
N ARG A 123 0.11 14.00 3.53
CA ARG A 123 0.85 15.26 3.69
C ARG A 123 1.63 15.67 2.44
N LEU A 124 1.31 15.09 1.28
CA LEU A 124 1.86 15.55 0.02
C LEU A 124 1.37 16.96 -0.29
N SER A 125 2.25 17.79 -0.82
CA SER A 125 1.89 19.09 -1.35
C SER A 125 1.25 18.98 -2.74
N VAL A 126 0.55 20.02 -3.17
CA VAL A 126 0.04 20.12 -4.56
C VAL A 126 1.19 20.00 -5.56
N GLU A 127 2.34 20.58 -5.25
CA GLU A 127 3.52 20.50 -6.11
C GLU A 127 4.12 19.09 -6.15
N GLY A 128 4.16 18.40 -5.02
CA GLY A 128 4.55 16.97 -4.97
C GLY A 128 3.67 16.11 -5.86
N VAL A 129 2.34 16.32 -5.79
CA VAL A 129 1.39 15.59 -6.65
C VAL A 129 1.57 15.96 -8.13
N ARG A 130 1.84 17.22 -8.48
CA ARG A 130 2.13 17.63 -9.86
C ARG A 130 3.37 16.94 -10.41
N ARG A 131 4.45 16.86 -9.63
CA ARG A 131 5.67 16.13 -10.01
C ARG A 131 5.38 14.65 -10.23
N LEU A 132 4.60 14.05 -9.35
CA LEU A 132 4.20 12.66 -9.45
C LEU A 132 3.34 12.42 -10.71
N GLN A 133 2.36 13.29 -11.00
CA GLN A 133 1.54 13.20 -12.20
C GLN A 133 2.36 13.33 -13.49
N LYS A 134 3.38 14.20 -13.47
CA LYS A 134 4.33 14.33 -14.61
C LYS A 134 5.13 13.04 -14.82
N SER A 135 5.54 12.37 -13.76
CA SER A 135 6.28 11.10 -13.82
C SER A 135 5.39 9.91 -14.19
N LEU A 136 4.11 9.97 -13.86
CA LEU A 136 3.12 8.91 -14.09
C LEU A 136 1.96 9.43 -14.98
N PRO A 137 2.21 9.80 -16.24
CA PRO A 137 1.21 10.51 -17.07
C PRO A 137 -0.03 9.68 -17.38
N LYS A 138 0.06 8.35 -17.32
CA LYS A 138 -1.07 7.43 -17.56
C LYS A 138 -1.81 7.04 -16.29
N CYS A 139 -1.32 7.43 -15.11
CA CYS A 139 -1.93 7.12 -13.84
C CYS A 139 -2.99 8.17 -13.47
N ARG A 140 -4.17 7.72 -13.06
CA ARG A 140 -5.17 8.60 -12.43
C ARG A 140 -4.81 8.76 -10.96
N ILE A 141 -4.41 9.98 -10.58
CA ILE A 141 -4.07 10.32 -9.19
C ILE A 141 -5.29 10.98 -8.54
N PHE A 142 -5.80 10.35 -7.49
CA PHE A 142 -6.91 10.86 -6.68
C PHE A 142 -6.31 11.53 -5.45
N TYR A 143 -6.33 12.86 -5.44
CA TYR A 143 -5.78 13.68 -4.39
C TYR A 143 -6.78 14.77 -3.99
N ARG A 144 -6.95 14.98 -2.68
CA ARG A 144 -7.52 16.19 -2.09
C ARG A 144 -6.56 16.65 -1.03
N SER A 145 -6.15 17.92 -1.11
CA SER A 145 -5.37 18.54 -0.03
C SER A 145 -6.17 18.47 1.28
N ALA A 146 -5.49 18.18 2.38
CA ALA A 146 -6.09 18.21 3.71
C ALA A 146 -6.39 19.65 4.19
N THR A 147 -5.99 20.65 3.42
CA THR A 147 -6.07 22.07 3.77
C THR A 147 -6.77 22.87 2.68
N VAL A 148 -8.10 22.78 2.64
CA VAL A 148 -8.97 23.86 2.20
C VAL A 148 -10.14 23.85 3.17
N PRO A 149 -10.15 24.73 4.20
CA PRO A 149 -11.40 25.14 4.81
C PRO A 149 -12.21 25.87 3.74
N GLU A 150 -13.46 25.48 3.54
CA GLU A 150 -14.44 26.31 2.85
C GLU A 150 -14.65 27.63 3.60
#